data_eb94e224d71d2c42d73d677a67c25d68
#
_entry.id   eb94e224d71d2c42d73d677a67c25d68
#
_cell.length_a   1.000
_cell.length_b   1.000
_cell.length_c   1.000
_cell.angle_alpha   90.00
_cell.angle_beta   90.00
_cell.angle_gamma   90.00
#
_symmetry.space_group_name_H-M   'P 1'
#
loop_
_entity.id
_entity.type
_entity.pdbx_description
1 polymer ?
#
loop_
_entity_poly.entity_id
_entity_poly.type
_entity_poly.pdbx_seq_one_letter_code
_entity_poly.pdbx_strand_id
1 'polypeptide(L)'
;VSGAAPAWAAIMHALHVDAPPAAPVPPQGVVSRRVRFTPALEAARDEWFIVGTEMDEIALLDPSERGARIASPANGVIIALDPDIPPARQTVALESRGAPAHAAWRLDDVVLGHGRERLAWSPVPGAHRLELREGERVLDSVRFTVRGLR
;
A
#
# COMPACT_ATOMS: atom_id res chain seq x y z
N VAL A 1 19.31 -0.90 3.37
CA VAL A 1 19.18 -1.79 4.54
C VAL A 1 20.53 -2.44 4.81
N SER A 2 21.55 -1.67 5.22
CA SER A 2 22.93 -2.18 5.32
C SER A 2 23.50 -2.19 6.75
N GLY A 3 22.72 -1.81 7.76
CA GLY A 3 23.24 -1.67 9.11
C GLY A 3 23.29 -2.98 9.92
N ALA A 4 22.18 -3.40 10.49
CA ALA A 4 22.12 -4.50 11.46
C ALA A 4 21.96 -5.90 10.84
N ALA A 5 21.44 -6.01 9.62
CA ALA A 5 21.10 -7.29 9.00
C ALA A 5 22.32 -8.23 8.79
N PRO A 6 23.49 -7.77 8.33
CA PRO A 6 24.65 -8.63 8.19
C PRO A 6 25.19 -9.13 9.55
N ALA A 7 25.20 -8.26 10.57
CA ALA A 7 25.62 -8.63 11.91
C ALA A 7 24.67 -9.66 12.54
N TRP A 8 23.36 -9.44 12.40
CA TRP A 8 22.34 -10.38 12.83
C TRP A 8 22.48 -11.74 12.13
N ALA A 9 22.66 -11.76 10.81
CA ALA A 9 22.85 -12.99 10.05
C ALA A 9 24.09 -13.77 10.50
N ALA A 10 25.22 -13.07 10.75
CA ALA A 10 26.43 -13.68 11.24
C ALA A 10 26.26 -14.30 12.64
N ILE A 11 25.58 -13.60 13.54
CA ILE A 11 25.28 -14.10 14.90
C ILE A 11 24.36 -15.33 14.81
N MET A 12 23.27 -15.26 14.04
CA MET A 12 22.35 -16.37 13.88
C MET A 12 23.02 -17.60 13.24
N HIS A 13 23.88 -17.38 12.26
CA HIS A 13 24.69 -18.47 11.69
C HIS A 13 25.60 -19.14 12.74
N ALA A 14 26.34 -18.33 13.51
CA ALA A 14 27.22 -18.85 14.54
C ALA A 14 26.46 -19.62 15.62
N LEU A 15 25.29 -19.16 16.05
CA LEU A 15 24.46 -19.83 17.04
C LEU A 15 23.84 -21.16 16.57
N HIS A 16 23.69 -21.35 15.25
CA HIS A 16 23.00 -22.54 14.68
C HIS A 16 23.93 -23.48 13.92
N VAL A 17 25.25 -23.27 13.98
CA VAL A 17 26.23 -24.14 13.29
C VAL A 17 26.13 -25.59 13.79
N ASP A 18 26.05 -25.77 15.10
CA ASP A 18 26.04 -27.11 15.73
C ASP A 18 24.63 -27.59 16.11
N ALA A 19 23.65 -26.74 16.03
CA ALA A 19 22.26 -27.04 16.37
C ALA A 19 21.31 -26.40 15.33
N PRO A 20 21.19 -26.99 14.13
CA PRO A 20 20.23 -26.48 13.16
C PRO A 20 18.83 -26.50 13.77
N PRO A 21 18.04 -25.42 13.57
CA PRO A 21 16.72 -25.34 14.15
C PRO A 21 15.85 -26.49 13.63
N ALA A 22 15.28 -27.26 14.55
CA ALA A 22 14.26 -28.24 14.19
C ALA A 22 13.03 -27.49 13.67
N ALA A 23 12.44 -27.99 12.59
CA ALA A 23 11.19 -27.43 12.11
C ALA A 23 10.13 -27.46 13.23
N PRO A 24 9.45 -26.38 13.53
CA PRO A 24 8.43 -26.35 14.56
C PRO A 24 7.34 -27.38 14.27
N VAL A 25 6.93 -28.13 15.26
CA VAL A 25 5.79 -29.05 15.15
C VAL A 25 4.53 -28.20 15.18
N PRO A 26 3.66 -28.30 14.17
CA PRO A 26 2.43 -27.52 14.15
C PRO A 26 1.53 -27.87 15.34
N PRO A 27 0.87 -26.89 15.94
CA PRO A 27 -0.06 -27.16 17.04
C PRO A 27 -1.28 -27.97 16.56
N GLN A 28 -1.99 -28.58 17.52
CA GLN A 28 -3.26 -29.25 17.23
C GLN A 28 -4.24 -28.28 16.54
N GLY A 29 -4.96 -28.77 15.51
CA GLY A 29 -5.91 -27.96 14.78
C GLY A 29 -5.31 -27.11 13.63
N VAL A 30 -4.01 -27.30 13.33
CA VAL A 30 -3.35 -26.69 12.17
C VAL A 30 -2.90 -27.79 11.20
N VAL A 31 -3.19 -27.61 9.91
CA VAL A 31 -2.84 -28.55 8.82
C VAL A 31 -2.15 -27.82 7.69
N SER A 32 -1.24 -28.51 7.02
CA SER A 32 -0.60 -27.99 5.81
C SER A 32 -1.37 -28.43 4.57
N ARG A 33 -1.55 -27.51 3.60
CA ARG A 33 -2.13 -27.76 2.29
C ARG A 33 -1.32 -27.10 1.20
N ARG A 34 -1.20 -27.79 0.07
CA ARG A 34 -0.63 -27.25 -1.15
C ARG A 34 -1.62 -26.25 -1.78
N VAL A 35 -1.23 -24.99 -1.87
CA VAL A 35 -2.06 -23.92 -2.42
C VAL A 35 -1.54 -23.49 -3.77
N ARG A 36 -2.47 -23.29 -4.71
CA ARG A 36 -2.23 -22.66 -6.01
C ARG A 36 -2.75 -21.22 -5.98
N PHE A 37 -2.10 -20.34 -6.74
CA PHE A 37 -2.49 -18.96 -6.85
C PHE A 37 -3.07 -18.68 -8.24
N THR A 38 -4.21 -17.99 -8.32
CA THR A 38 -4.84 -17.62 -9.58
C THR A 38 -5.00 -16.09 -9.66
N PRO A 39 -4.47 -15.42 -10.70
CA PRO A 39 -3.61 -15.97 -11.75
C PRO A 39 -2.28 -16.50 -11.20
N ALA A 40 -1.61 -17.39 -11.93
CA ALA A 40 -0.38 -18.05 -11.51
C ALA A 40 0.84 -17.09 -11.45
N LEU A 41 0.74 -16.01 -10.69
CA LEU A 41 1.80 -15.03 -10.47
C LEU A 41 2.81 -15.50 -9.44
N GLU A 42 2.42 -16.47 -8.60
CA GLU A 42 3.26 -17.10 -7.60
C GLU A 42 3.26 -18.62 -7.79
N ALA A 43 4.39 -19.25 -7.47
CA ALA A 43 4.49 -20.70 -7.50
C ALA A 43 3.63 -21.32 -6.39
N ALA A 44 2.99 -22.47 -6.70
CA ALA A 44 2.26 -23.22 -5.69
C ALA A 44 3.17 -23.63 -4.54
N ARG A 45 2.75 -23.40 -3.30
CA ARG A 45 3.50 -23.69 -2.08
C ARG A 45 2.61 -24.28 -0.99
N ASP A 46 3.23 -24.85 0.02
CA ASP A 46 2.50 -25.38 1.17
C ASP A 46 2.24 -24.23 2.16
N GLU A 47 0.98 -24.09 2.55
CA GLU A 47 0.49 -23.08 3.51
C GLU A 47 -0.17 -23.77 4.71
N TRP A 48 -0.18 -23.07 5.84
CA TRP A 48 -0.77 -23.57 7.06
C TRP A 48 -2.17 -23.01 7.29
N PHE A 49 -3.12 -23.88 7.58
CA PHE A 49 -4.53 -23.55 7.80
C PHE A 49 -5.01 -24.08 9.16
N ILE A 50 -5.98 -23.38 9.74
CA ILE A 50 -6.79 -23.97 10.82
C ILE A 50 -7.69 -25.03 10.19
N VAL A 51 -7.83 -26.18 10.83
CA VAL A 51 -8.70 -27.26 10.35
C VAL A 51 -10.11 -26.74 10.05
N GLY A 52 -10.60 -26.99 8.83
CA GLY A 52 -11.89 -26.52 8.34
C GLY A 52 -11.85 -25.17 7.61
N THR A 53 -10.66 -24.53 7.50
CA THR A 53 -10.48 -23.30 6.71
C THR A 53 -9.53 -23.50 5.51
N GLU A 54 -9.24 -24.76 5.16
CA GLU A 54 -8.31 -25.09 4.10
C GLU A 54 -8.80 -24.60 2.74
N MET A 55 -7.87 -24.09 1.94
CA MET A 55 -8.11 -23.69 0.56
C MET A 55 -7.05 -24.32 -0.34
N ASP A 56 -7.46 -24.87 -1.50
CA ASP A 56 -6.54 -25.39 -2.50
C ASP A 56 -6.13 -24.33 -3.52
N GLU A 57 -6.87 -23.22 -3.57
CA GLU A 57 -6.65 -22.12 -4.49
C GLU A 57 -6.88 -20.76 -3.79
N ILE A 58 -5.95 -19.85 -3.97
CA ILE A 58 -6.07 -18.45 -3.52
C ILE A 58 -6.13 -17.56 -4.75
N ALA A 59 -7.24 -16.87 -4.91
CA ALA A 59 -7.38 -15.84 -5.92
C ALA A 59 -6.54 -14.62 -5.55
N LEU A 60 -5.46 -14.39 -6.29
CA LEU A 60 -4.71 -13.14 -6.21
C LEU A 60 -5.50 -12.08 -6.97
N LEU A 61 -5.98 -11.09 -6.26
CA LEU A 61 -6.59 -9.94 -6.93
C LEU A 61 -5.53 -9.25 -7.78
N ASP A 62 -5.72 -9.25 -9.09
CA ASP A 62 -4.92 -8.44 -9.99
C ASP A 62 -4.99 -6.99 -9.50
N PRO A 63 -3.85 -6.31 -9.30
CA PRO A 63 -3.86 -4.90 -8.95
C PRO A 63 -4.65 -4.03 -9.94
N SER A 64 -4.78 -4.45 -11.20
CA SER A 64 -5.61 -3.79 -12.22
C SER A 64 -7.11 -4.05 -12.01
N GLU A 65 -7.51 -5.17 -11.41
CA GLU A 65 -8.91 -5.49 -11.10
C GLU A 65 -9.43 -4.75 -9.85
N ARG A 66 -8.55 -4.21 -9.04
CA ARG A 66 -8.92 -3.43 -7.84
C ARG A 66 -9.56 -2.08 -8.16
N GLY A 67 -9.78 -1.79 -9.44
CA GLY A 67 -10.30 -0.51 -9.87
C GLY A 67 -9.34 0.66 -9.62
N ALA A 68 -9.72 1.81 -10.12
CA ALA A 68 -8.97 3.05 -9.92
C ALA A 68 -9.00 3.46 -8.45
N ARG A 69 -7.84 3.78 -7.87
CA ARG A 69 -7.73 4.23 -6.48
C ARG A 69 -6.65 5.28 -6.30
N ILE A 70 -6.85 6.12 -5.30
CA ILE A 70 -5.88 7.11 -4.85
C ILE A 70 -4.84 6.39 -3.98
N ALA A 71 -3.57 6.47 -4.36
CA ALA A 71 -2.45 5.87 -3.64
C ALA A 71 -1.81 6.86 -2.66
N SER A 72 -1.84 8.17 -3.00
CA SER A 72 -1.35 9.26 -2.15
C SER A 72 -2.18 10.51 -2.39
N PRO A 73 -2.52 11.25 -1.31
CA PRO A 73 -2.39 10.92 0.10
C PRO A 73 -3.32 9.79 0.55
N ALA A 74 -2.97 9.09 1.62
CA ALA A 74 -3.84 8.08 2.21
C ALA A 74 -5.05 8.72 2.89
N ASN A 75 -6.18 7.98 2.93
CA ASN A 75 -7.38 8.46 3.61
C ASN A 75 -7.13 8.67 5.11
N GLY A 76 -7.55 9.80 5.64
CA GLY A 76 -7.41 10.16 7.04
C GLY A 76 -6.03 10.67 7.44
N VAL A 77 -5.08 10.79 6.53
CA VAL A 77 -3.73 11.27 6.86
C VAL A 77 -3.75 12.75 7.28
N ILE A 78 -2.88 13.09 8.21
CA ILE A 78 -2.59 14.46 8.61
C ILE A 78 -1.21 14.82 8.07
N ILE A 79 -1.16 15.85 7.25
CA ILE A 79 0.07 16.39 6.66
C ILE A 79 0.43 17.65 7.42
N ALA A 80 1.58 17.69 8.06
CA ALA A 80 2.09 18.89 8.71
C ALA A 80 3.00 19.66 7.73
N LEU A 81 2.79 20.97 7.64
CA LEU A 81 3.70 21.84 6.90
C LEU A 81 5.00 21.99 7.69
N ASP A 82 6.12 21.93 6.99
CA ASP A 82 7.45 22.08 7.58
C ASP A 82 7.77 23.57 7.69
N PRO A 83 8.07 24.10 8.93
CA PRO A 83 8.42 25.50 9.12
C PRO A 83 9.70 25.92 8.41
N ASP A 84 10.62 24.98 8.23
CA ASP A 84 11.94 25.25 7.63
C ASP A 84 11.90 25.25 6.09
N ILE A 85 10.78 24.84 5.50
CA ILE A 85 10.59 24.83 4.04
C ILE A 85 9.66 25.98 3.64
N PRO A 86 10.11 26.89 2.75
CA PRO A 86 9.25 27.94 2.22
C PRO A 86 7.94 27.37 1.66
N PRO A 87 6.76 27.95 1.94
CA PRO A 87 5.45 27.44 1.49
C PRO A 87 5.39 27.14 -0.02
N ALA A 88 6.01 27.99 -0.84
CA ALA A 88 6.07 27.83 -2.28
C ALA A 88 6.87 26.60 -2.77
N ARG A 89 7.66 25.98 -1.88
CA ARG A 89 8.45 24.78 -2.17
C ARG A 89 7.87 23.51 -1.56
N GLN A 90 6.86 23.64 -0.72
CA GLN A 90 6.19 22.48 -0.16
C GLN A 90 5.19 21.91 -1.16
N THR A 91 5.30 20.63 -1.45
CA THR A 91 4.41 19.94 -2.37
C THR A 91 3.97 18.60 -1.81
N VAL A 92 2.73 18.24 -2.07
CA VAL A 92 2.16 16.92 -1.80
C VAL A 92 1.97 16.20 -3.13
N ALA A 93 2.50 15.00 -3.23
CA ALA A 93 2.30 14.16 -4.40
C ALA A 93 0.90 13.54 -4.37
N LEU A 94 0.10 13.79 -5.39
CA LEU A 94 -1.16 13.09 -5.65
C LEU A 94 -0.86 11.96 -6.62
N GLU A 95 -1.11 10.72 -6.20
CA GLU A 95 -0.80 9.53 -7.00
C GLU A 95 -2.01 8.59 -7.06
N SER A 96 -2.22 7.97 -8.21
CA SER A 96 -3.25 6.94 -8.39
C SER A 96 -2.67 5.63 -8.90
N ARG A 97 -3.43 4.55 -8.71
CA ARG A 97 -3.16 3.23 -9.29
C ARG A 97 -4.41 2.74 -10.00
N GLY A 98 -4.22 2.15 -11.18
CA GLY A 98 -5.32 1.60 -11.97
C GLY A 98 -6.28 2.66 -12.55
N ALA A 99 -5.94 3.94 -12.47
CA ALA A 99 -6.76 5.00 -13.02
C ALA A 99 -6.72 5.00 -14.56
N PRO A 100 -7.86 5.13 -15.24
CA PRO A 100 -7.87 5.35 -16.68
C PRO A 100 -7.23 6.70 -17.01
N ALA A 101 -6.65 6.81 -18.22
CA ALA A 101 -5.92 8.00 -18.62
C ALA A 101 -6.79 9.28 -18.67
N HIS A 102 -8.09 9.11 -18.85
CA HIS A 102 -9.06 10.20 -18.90
C HIS A 102 -9.70 10.54 -17.56
N ALA A 103 -9.36 9.79 -16.49
CA ALA A 103 -9.84 10.13 -15.15
C ALA A 103 -9.24 11.46 -14.70
N ALA A 104 -10.06 12.29 -14.08
CA ALA A 104 -9.69 13.60 -13.59
C ALA A 104 -9.48 13.59 -12.08
N TRP A 105 -8.48 14.33 -11.63
CA TRP A 105 -8.27 14.67 -10.23
C TRP A 105 -9.11 15.89 -9.86
N ARG A 106 -9.86 15.80 -8.79
CA ARG A 106 -10.63 16.90 -8.23
C ARG A 106 -10.33 17.06 -6.75
N LEU A 107 -9.85 18.22 -6.37
CA LEU A 107 -9.58 18.58 -4.98
C LEU A 107 -10.51 19.74 -4.58
N ASP A 108 -11.30 19.55 -3.52
CA ASP A 108 -12.24 20.55 -3.00
C ASP A 108 -13.04 21.23 -4.12
N ASP A 109 -13.55 20.38 -5.04
CA ASP A 109 -14.34 20.81 -6.20
C ASP A 109 -13.57 21.47 -7.37
N VAL A 110 -12.24 21.60 -7.29
CA VAL A 110 -11.39 22.12 -8.36
C VAL A 110 -10.71 20.95 -9.09
N VAL A 111 -10.80 20.96 -10.44
CA VAL A 111 -10.08 19.97 -11.28
C VAL A 111 -8.61 20.36 -11.37
N LEU A 112 -7.71 19.45 -10.97
CA LEU A 112 -6.27 19.67 -10.96
C LEU A 112 -5.56 19.08 -12.18
N GLY A 113 -6.05 17.97 -12.75
CA GLY A 113 -5.39 17.27 -13.84
C GLY A 113 -5.99 15.90 -14.11
N HIS A 114 -5.25 15.01 -14.79
CA HIS A 114 -5.72 13.70 -15.23
C HIS A 114 -5.10 12.53 -14.43
N GLY A 115 -5.83 11.42 -14.30
CA GLY A 115 -5.64 10.36 -13.32
C GLY A 115 -4.34 9.56 -13.36
N ARG A 116 -3.64 9.47 -14.51
CA ARG A 116 -2.37 8.74 -14.60
C ARG A 116 -1.14 9.59 -14.28
N GLU A 117 -1.33 10.88 -14.13
CA GLU A 117 -0.23 11.77 -13.82
C GLU A 117 0.01 11.81 -12.32
N ARG A 118 1.28 11.81 -11.95
CA ARG A 118 1.70 12.20 -10.62
C ARG A 118 1.65 13.71 -10.56
N LEU A 119 0.65 14.25 -9.86
CA LEU A 119 0.51 15.68 -9.69
C LEU A 119 1.22 16.13 -8.42
N ALA A 120 1.90 17.27 -8.49
CA ALA A 120 2.41 17.97 -7.33
C ALA A 120 1.43 19.08 -6.98
N TRP A 121 0.86 19.01 -5.80
CA TRP A 121 -0.07 20.02 -5.27
C TRP A 121 0.60 20.81 -4.16
N SER A 122 0.49 22.16 -4.19
CA SER A 122 0.96 23.01 -3.10
C SER A 122 -0.05 22.99 -1.96
N PRO A 123 0.30 22.43 -0.78
CA PRO A 123 -0.65 22.22 0.28
C PRO A 123 -1.10 23.54 0.94
N VAL A 124 -2.40 23.64 1.17
CA VAL A 124 -3.03 24.75 1.91
C VAL A 124 -3.56 24.18 3.23
N PRO A 125 -3.40 24.87 4.38
CA PRO A 125 -3.96 24.42 5.64
C PRO A 125 -5.47 24.26 5.58
N GLY A 126 -5.98 23.15 6.10
CA GLY A 126 -7.40 22.85 6.11
C GLY A 126 -7.71 21.36 5.97
N ALA A 127 -9.00 21.03 5.99
CA ALA A 127 -9.51 19.71 5.65
C ALA A 127 -9.79 19.68 4.14
N HIS A 128 -9.32 18.64 3.48
CA HIS A 128 -9.40 18.49 2.03
C HIS A 128 -10.08 17.18 1.64
N ARG A 129 -10.76 17.22 0.50
CA ARG A 129 -11.33 16.04 -0.16
C ARG A 129 -10.76 15.92 -1.55
N LEU A 130 -10.05 14.82 -1.79
CA LEU A 130 -9.50 14.49 -3.10
C LEU A 130 -10.35 13.37 -3.71
N GLU A 131 -10.78 13.58 -4.95
CA GLU A 131 -11.55 12.62 -5.73
C GLU A 131 -10.81 12.29 -7.03
N LEU A 132 -10.90 11.02 -7.42
CA LEU A 132 -10.56 10.55 -8.74
C LEU A 132 -11.87 10.28 -9.48
N ARG A 133 -12.11 10.93 -10.61
CA ARG A 133 -13.40 10.90 -11.31
C ARG A 133 -13.26 10.52 -12.78
N GLU A 134 -14.28 9.85 -13.27
CA GLU A 134 -14.49 9.60 -14.69
C GLU A 134 -15.83 10.24 -15.10
N GLY A 135 -15.79 11.40 -15.69
CA GLY A 135 -16.99 12.22 -15.88
C GLY A 135 -17.69 12.52 -14.54
N GLU A 136 -18.96 12.17 -14.44
CA GLU A 136 -19.75 12.33 -13.21
C GLU A 136 -19.51 11.21 -12.17
N ARG A 137 -18.88 10.10 -12.56
CA ARG A 137 -18.65 8.96 -11.68
C ARG A 137 -17.42 9.19 -10.82
N VAL A 138 -17.55 9.06 -9.49
CA VAL A 138 -16.43 9.00 -8.56
C VAL A 138 -15.86 7.58 -8.57
N LEU A 139 -14.59 7.44 -8.93
CA LEU A 139 -13.87 6.17 -8.93
C LEU A 139 -13.31 5.86 -7.54
N ASP A 140 -12.75 6.90 -6.89
CA ASP A 140 -12.24 6.82 -5.52
C ASP A 140 -12.24 8.21 -4.87
N SER A 141 -12.26 8.25 -3.52
CA SER A 141 -12.26 9.50 -2.76
C SER A 141 -11.54 9.31 -1.43
N VAL A 142 -10.66 10.25 -1.09
CA VAL A 142 -9.97 10.30 0.20
C VAL A 142 -10.15 11.67 0.84
N ARG A 143 -10.13 11.69 2.17
CA ARG A 143 -10.11 12.91 2.98
C ARG A 143 -8.80 12.97 3.73
N PHE A 144 -8.22 14.14 3.83
CA PHE A 144 -7.00 14.38 4.59
C PHE A 144 -6.99 15.79 5.16
N THR A 145 -6.10 16.05 6.10
CA THR A 145 -5.99 17.37 6.73
C THR A 145 -4.57 17.88 6.59
N VAL A 146 -4.42 19.13 6.18
CA VAL A 146 -3.16 19.85 6.21
C VAL A 146 -3.15 20.75 7.43
N ARG A 147 -2.16 20.56 8.31
CA ARG A 147 -1.94 21.44 9.44
C ARG A 147 -0.96 22.54 9.06
N GLY A 148 -1.41 23.78 9.17
CA GLY A 148 -0.55 24.96 9.07
C GLY A 148 0.38 25.08 10.26
N LEU A 149 1.41 25.89 10.08
CA LEU A 149 2.28 26.34 11.16
C LEU A 149 1.46 27.25 12.10
N ARG A 150 1.60 27.04 13.37
CA ARG A 150 1.14 28.00 14.40
C ARG A 150 2.22 29.03 14.64
#